data_0b23e029083de372b888eba67a1cf47c
#
_entry.id   0b23e029083de372b888eba67a1cf47c
#
_cell.length_a   1.000
_cell.length_b   1.000
_cell.length_c   1.000
_cell.angle_alpha   90.00
_cell.angle_beta   90.00
_cell.angle_gamma   90.00
#
_symmetry.space_group_name_H-M   'P 1'
#
loop_
_entity.id
_entity.type
_entity.pdbx_description
1 polymer ?
#
loop_
_entity_poly.entity_id
_entity_poly.type
_entity_poly.pdbx_seq_one_letter_code
_entity_poly.pdbx_strand_id
1 'polypeptide(L)'
;LNSNDRDFDIKAAGTAMRFLTAFLSKVVGEWTITGTQRMKNRPIKILVDALNSLGARVEYMEKEGYPPLRIFGSALQGGEISLAGGVSSQYISALLMIAPLMEKGLTLHLEGAIISKPYINLTLQLMEQYGVKADWSGQTIKVRPQDYHPIPFTVESDWSAASYWYSMMALSKNAEIELLGLFKNSLQGDAAGAKLFAQLGVGTTYTDRGVILKYNGNRTKKLNYNFVNEPDLAQTFVVTCVLLNIPFRFTGLQSLKIKETDR
;
A
#
# COMPACT_ATOMS: atom_id res chain seq x y z
N LEU A 1 17.74 -4.84 -15.82
CA LEU A 1 16.73 -4.35 -16.76
C LEU A 1 17.24 -4.61 -18.17
N ASN A 2 16.50 -5.42 -18.94
CA ASN A 2 16.88 -5.79 -20.31
C ASN A 2 16.35 -4.76 -21.35
N SER A 3 15.66 -3.70 -20.91
CA SER A 3 15.17 -2.61 -21.75
C SER A 3 16.16 -1.44 -21.76
N ASN A 4 16.27 -0.78 -22.91
CA ASN A 4 16.99 0.49 -23.04
C ASN A 4 16.14 1.69 -22.60
N ASP A 5 14.88 1.47 -22.23
CA ASP A 5 13.99 2.52 -21.76
C ASP A 5 14.51 3.09 -20.42
N ARG A 6 14.62 4.40 -20.39
CA ARG A 6 15.06 5.16 -19.21
C ARG A 6 13.96 6.06 -18.65
N ASP A 7 12.84 6.16 -19.37
CA ASP A 7 11.72 7.02 -19.04
C ASP A 7 10.50 6.19 -18.69
N PHE A 8 9.98 6.38 -17.46
CA PHE A 8 8.84 5.64 -16.95
C PHE A 8 7.63 6.57 -16.75
N ASP A 9 6.60 6.42 -17.58
CA ASP A 9 5.30 7.04 -17.35
C ASP A 9 4.38 6.05 -16.63
N ILE A 10 4.26 6.21 -15.32
CA ILE A 10 3.47 5.31 -14.45
C ILE A 10 1.99 5.71 -14.39
N LYS A 11 1.53 6.64 -15.20
CA LYS A 11 0.16 7.15 -15.23
C LYS A 11 -0.31 7.64 -13.85
N ALA A 12 -1.39 7.07 -13.30
CA ALA A 12 -1.95 7.43 -12.00
C ALA A 12 -1.53 6.47 -10.87
N ALA A 13 -0.61 5.52 -11.13
CA ALA A 13 -0.24 4.48 -10.18
C ALA A 13 0.68 5.01 -9.06
N GLY A 14 0.07 5.39 -7.93
CA GLY A 14 0.79 5.97 -6.78
C GLY A 14 1.84 5.04 -6.18
N THR A 15 1.52 3.76 -6.05
CA THR A 15 2.46 2.74 -5.56
C THR A 15 3.65 2.59 -6.49
N ALA A 16 3.42 2.51 -7.80
CA ALA A 16 4.49 2.43 -8.80
C ALA A 16 5.43 3.65 -8.72
N MET A 17 4.88 4.87 -8.59
CA MET A 17 5.70 6.09 -8.40
C MET A 17 6.66 5.95 -7.22
N ARG A 18 6.18 5.51 -6.05
CA ARG A 18 6.99 5.45 -4.83
C ARG A 18 7.98 4.30 -4.85
N PHE A 19 7.53 3.12 -5.26
CA PHE A 19 8.36 1.92 -5.25
C PHE A 19 9.45 1.96 -6.32
N LEU A 20 9.11 2.42 -7.53
CA LEU A 20 10.11 2.58 -8.59
C LEU A 20 11.10 3.71 -8.27
N THR A 21 10.69 4.82 -7.65
CA THR A 21 11.63 5.85 -7.23
C THR A 21 12.70 5.28 -6.29
N ALA A 22 12.30 4.48 -5.29
CA ALA A 22 13.26 3.82 -4.40
C ALA A 22 14.10 2.76 -5.12
N PHE A 23 13.48 1.90 -5.92
CA PHE A 23 14.16 0.84 -6.65
C PHE A 23 15.20 1.40 -7.64
N LEU A 24 14.80 2.38 -8.45
CA LEU A 24 15.69 2.99 -9.46
C LEU A 24 16.84 3.76 -8.82
N SER A 25 16.68 4.27 -7.60
CA SER A 25 17.79 4.88 -6.85
C SER A 25 18.93 3.89 -6.57
N LYS A 26 18.65 2.58 -6.55
CA LYS A 26 19.63 1.52 -6.34
C LYS A 26 20.15 0.90 -7.66
N VAL A 27 19.45 1.08 -8.77
CA VAL A 27 19.83 0.52 -10.08
C VAL A 27 20.72 1.49 -10.82
N VAL A 28 21.97 1.12 -11.09
CA VAL A 28 22.93 1.98 -11.78
C VAL A 28 22.38 2.50 -13.12
N GLY A 29 22.40 3.80 -13.31
CA GLY A 29 21.89 4.47 -14.49
C GLY A 29 21.23 5.82 -14.18
N GLU A 30 20.81 6.51 -15.22
CA GLU A 30 19.99 7.72 -15.14
C GLU A 30 18.57 7.37 -15.59
N TRP A 31 17.58 7.74 -14.80
CA TRP A 31 16.19 7.36 -14.98
C TRP A 31 15.28 8.56 -14.83
N THR A 32 14.22 8.62 -15.62
CA THR A 32 13.14 9.61 -15.47
C THR A 32 11.86 8.89 -15.07
N ILE A 33 11.14 9.41 -14.09
CA ILE A 33 9.82 8.90 -13.70
C ILE A 33 8.79 10.03 -13.67
N THR A 34 7.68 9.82 -14.34
CA THR A 34 6.58 10.79 -14.48
C THR A 34 5.21 10.09 -14.39
N GLY A 35 4.14 10.84 -14.57
CA GLY A 35 2.78 10.32 -14.61
C GLY A 35 1.78 11.37 -15.05
N THR A 36 0.49 11.10 -14.88
CA THR A 36 -0.58 12.04 -15.20
C THR A 36 -0.45 13.36 -14.44
N GLN A 37 -1.16 14.41 -14.89
CA GLN A 37 -1.20 15.69 -14.19
C GLN A 37 -1.61 15.56 -12.71
N ARG A 38 -2.53 14.64 -12.39
CA ARG A 38 -2.89 14.34 -11.00
C ARG A 38 -1.71 13.77 -10.23
N MET A 39 -0.91 12.87 -10.84
CA MET A 39 0.29 12.32 -10.21
C MET A 39 1.35 13.39 -9.96
N LYS A 40 1.55 14.31 -10.90
CA LYS A 40 2.46 15.45 -10.74
C LYS A 40 2.05 16.40 -9.60
N ASN A 41 0.82 16.32 -9.12
CA ASN A 41 0.32 17.09 -7.97
C ASN A 41 0.29 16.27 -6.66
N ARG A 42 0.77 15.03 -6.67
CA ARG A 42 0.89 14.21 -5.45
C ARG A 42 2.27 14.37 -4.83
N PRO A 43 2.37 14.77 -3.56
CA PRO A 43 3.66 15.01 -2.93
C PRO A 43 4.49 13.73 -2.83
N ILE A 44 5.82 13.87 -2.98
CA ILE A 44 6.80 12.79 -2.84
C ILE A 44 8.05 13.24 -2.08
N LYS A 45 8.08 14.49 -1.62
CA LYS A 45 9.26 15.11 -0.98
C LYS A 45 9.82 14.26 0.15
N ILE A 46 8.99 13.74 1.04
CA ILE A 46 9.42 12.95 2.19
C ILE A 46 10.24 11.72 1.76
N LEU A 47 9.81 11.03 0.69
CA LEU A 47 10.55 9.88 0.17
C LEU A 47 11.86 10.31 -0.48
N VAL A 48 11.84 11.38 -1.27
CA VAL A 48 13.04 11.90 -1.96
C VAL A 48 14.09 12.36 -0.94
N ASP A 49 13.67 13.13 0.07
CA ASP A 49 14.58 13.59 1.13
C ASP A 49 15.19 12.41 1.90
N ALA A 50 14.38 11.40 2.23
CA ALA A 50 14.85 10.18 2.89
C ALA A 50 15.86 9.42 2.02
N LEU A 51 15.58 9.21 0.74
CA LEU A 51 16.50 8.55 -0.19
C LEU A 51 17.80 9.31 -0.34
N ASN A 52 17.73 10.63 -0.50
CA ASN A 52 18.94 11.47 -0.64
C ASN A 52 19.78 11.46 0.64
N SER A 53 19.15 11.42 1.83
CA SER A 53 19.89 11.29 3.10
C SER A 53 20.59 9.92 3.26
N LEU A 54 20.08 8.86 2.57
CA LEU A 54 20.67 7.52 2.54
C LEU A 54 21.72 7.34 1.43
N GLY A 55 22.07 8.41 0.70
CA GLY A 55 23.10 8.41 -0.34
C GLY A 55 22.58 8.31 -1.76
N ALA A 56 21.26 8.41 -1.99
CA ALA A 56 20.71 8.55 -3.32
C ALA A 56 20.93 9.95 -3.90
N ARG A 57 20.75 10.05 -5.23
CA ARG A 57 20.64 11.33 -5.94
C ARG A 57 19.36 11.33 -6.76
N VAL A 58 18.33 11.98 -6.21
CA VAL A 58 17.02 12.18 -6.84
C VAL A 58 16.75 13.67 -6.95
N GLU A 59 16.42 14.13 -8.14
CA GLU A 59 16.21 15.55 -8.47
C GLU A 59 14.77 15.75 -8.99
N TYR A 60 14.19 16.91 -8.67
CA TYR A 60 12.91 17.33 -9.23
C TYR A 60 13.13 18.00 -10.59
N MET A 61 12.37 17.61 -11.60
CA MET A 61 12.51 18.17 -12.95
C MET A 61 11.66 19.42 -13.16
N GLU A 62 10.55 19.58 -12.46
CA GLU A 62 9.63 20.70 -12.58
C GLU A 62 9.47 21.42 -11.24
N LYS A 63 8.62 20.91 -10.36
CA LYS A 63 8.26 21.52 -9.08
C LYS A 63 8.89 20.75 -7.92
N GLU A 64 9.59 21.44 -7.02
CA GLU A 64 10.13 20.83 -5.81
C GLU A 64 9.05 20.13 -5.00
N GLY A 65 9.35 18.91 -4.56
CA GLY A 65 8.46 18.06 -3.77
C GLY A 65 7.49 17.20 -4.58
N TYR A 66 7.51 17.31 -5.91
CA TYR A 66 6.56 16.66 -6.81
C TYR A 66 7.23 16.02 -8.03
N PRO A 67 6.65 14.94 -8.61
CA PRO A 67 7.09 14.43 -9.90
C PRO A 67 6.91 15.49 -11.02
N PRO A 68 7.64 15.40 -12.16
CA PRO A 68 8.57 14.34 -12.55
C PRO A 68 9.89 14.37 -11.80
N LEU A 69 10.53 13.19 -11.69
CA LEU A 69 11.82 13.04 -11.02
C LEU A 69 12.87 12.53 -12.00
N ARG A 70 14.11 13.00 -11.81
CA ARG A 70 15.32 12.43 -12.39
C ARG A 70 16.09 11.72 -11.31
N ILE A 71 16.47 10.47 -11.54
CA ILE A 71 17.07 9.58 -10.55
C ILE A 71 18.39 9.09 -11.09
N PHE A 72 19.47 9.30 -10.32
CA PHE A 72 20.80 8.77 -10.60
C PHE A 72 21.06 7.58 -9.69
N GLY A 73 20.82 6.37 -10.23
CA GLY A 73 20.94 5.15 -9.45
C GLY A 73 22.39 4.80 -9.16
N SER A 74 22.66 4.44 -7.91
CA SER A 74 23.99 4.12 -7.40
C SER A 74 23.96 3.14 -6.22
N ALA A 75 25.12 2.77 -5.71
CA ALA A 75 25.22 2.11 -4.42
C ALA A 75 24.74 3.07 -3.33
N LEU A 76 23.78 2.61 -2.50
CA LEU A 76 23.27 3.39 -1.37
C LEU A 76 23.99 2.98 -0.09
N GLN A 77 24.39 3.96 0.70
CA GLN A 77 25.05 3.68 1.97
C GLN A 77 24.06 3.13 3.02
N GLY A 78 22.84 3.63 3.03
CA GLY A 78 21.91 3.32 4.10
C GLY A 78 22.26 4.01 5.41
N GLY A 79 21.73 3.49 6.51
CA GLY A 79 21.97 4.03 7.85
C GLY A 79 20.71 4.23 8.66
N GLU A 80 20.61 5.33 9.40
CA GLU A 80 19.53 5.62 10.34
C GLU A 80 18.80 6.89 9.93
N ILE A 81 17.48 6.84 9.88
CA ILE A 81 16.61 7.97 9.56
C ILE A 81 15.33 7.95 10.40
N SER A 82 14.70 9.12 10.56
CA SER A 82 13.39 9.29 11.18
C SER A 82 12.36 9.75 10.16
N LEU A 83 11.15 9.20 10.25
CA LEU A 83 9.98 9.65 9.51
C LEU A 83 8.78 9.76 10.45
N ALA A 84 7.89 10.73 10.20
CA ALA A 84 6.63 10.77 10.91
C ALA A 84 5.80 9.50 10.61
N GLY A 85 5.29 8.81 11.63
CA GLY A 85 4.49 7.59 11.48
C GLY A 85 3.15 7.80 10.76
N GLY A 86 2.69 9.06 10.68
CA GLY A 86 1.49 9.47 9.96
C GLY A 86 1.68 9.71 8.46
N VAL A 87 2.88 9.52 7.90
CA VAL A 87 3.11 9.60 6.45
C VAL A 87 2.52 8.40 5.72
N SER A 88 2.44 8.50 4.40
CA SER A 88 2.00 7.38 3.57
C SER A 88 2.85 6.12 3.83
N SER A 89 2.19 5.00 4.15
CA SER A 89 2.85 3.68 4.28
C SER A 89 3.64 3.29 3.02
N GLN A 90 3.30 3.84 1.85
CA GLN A 90 4.04 3.62 0.60
C GLN A 90 5.48 4.15 0.68
N TYR A 91 5.73 5.26 1.40
CA TYR A 91 7.12 5.75 1.60
C TYR A 91 7.93 4.80 2.47
N ILE A 92 7.31 4.35 3.56
CA ILE A 92 7.92 3.40 4.47
C ILE A 92 8.24 2.09 3.75
N SER A 93 7.24 1.52 3.05
CA SER A 93 7.41 0.28 2.27
C SER A 93 8.47 0.40 1.18
N ALA A 94 8.51 1.53 0.45
CA ALA A 94 9.51 1.78 -0.59
C ALA A 94 10.94 1.73 -0.05
N LEU A 95 11.17 2.36 1.11
CA LEU A 95 12.48 2.34 1.79
C LEU A 95 12.84 0.96 2.32
N LEU A 96 11.88 0.25 2.95
CA LEU A 96 12.09 -1.07 3.50
C LEU A 96 12.48 -2.10 2.43
N MET A 97 11.82 -2.07 1.26
CA MET A 97 12.12 -3.02 0.18
C MET A 97 13.54 -2.92 -0.37
N ILE A 98 14.15 -1.73 -0.36
CA ILE A 98 15.54 -1.55 -0.83
C ILE A 98 16.56 -1.57 0.32
N ALA A 99 16.09 -1.54 1.57
CA ALA A 99 16.95 -1.49 2.76
C ALA A 99 17.97 -2.63 2.83
N PRO A 100 17.62 -3.92 2.54
CA PRO A 100 18.60 -5.00 2.62
C PRO A 100 19.73 -4.87 1.58
N LEU A 101 19.51 -4.10 0.50
CA LEU A 101 20.49 -3.89 -0.57
C LEU A 101 21.42 -2.69 -0.29
N MET A 102 21.22 -1.96 0.81
CA MET A 102 22.09 -0.86 1.24
C MET A 102 23.29 -1.40 2.03
N GLU A 103 24.44 -0.73 1.94
CA GLU A 103 25.69 -1.19 2.57
C GLU A 103 25.57 -1.38 4.10
N LYS A 104 24.87 -0.46 4.77
CA LYS A 104 24.64 -0.49 6.24
C LYS A 104 23.23 -0.97 6.61
N GLY A 105 22.40 -1.35 5.61
CA GLY A 105 20.99 -1.59 5.83
C GLY A 105 20.25 -0.29 6.19
N LEU A 106 19.14 -0.43 6.92
CA LEU A 106 18.31 0.71 7.34
C LEU A 106 17.81 0.51 8.79
N THR A 107 17.97 1.54 9.60
CA THR A 107 17.22 1.71 10.86
C THR A 107 16.25 2.87 10.68
N LEU A 108 14.95 2.56 10.69
CA LEU A 108 13.89 3.53 10.45
C LEU A 108 13.12 3.79 11.75
N HIS A 109 13.17 5.02 12.24
CA HIS A 109 12.38 5.49 13.39
C HIS A 109 11.09 6.13 12.90
N LEU A 110 9.93 5.63 13.37
CA LEU A 110 8.61 6.16 13.05
C LEU A 110 8.11 7.01 14.20
N GLU A 111 8.05 8.32 14.03
CA GLU A 111 7.67 9.26 15.08
C GLU A 111 6.16 9.46 15.14
N GLY A 112 5.61 9.49 16.34
CA GLY A 112 4.18 9.69 16.59
C GLY A 112 3.31 8.47 16.26
N ALA A 113 2.05 8.71 15.91
CA ALA A 113 1.11 7.63 15.61
C ALA A 113 1.38 7.01 14.23
N ILE A 114 1.55 5.68 14.19
CA ILE A 114 1.73 4.94 12.93
C ILE A 114 0.35 4.59 12.38
N ILE A 115 0.02 5.11 11.20
CA ILE A 115 -1.20 4.79 10.46
C ILE A 115 -0.93 3.71 9.41
N SER A 116 -1.99 3.03 8.96
CA SER A 116 -1.89 2.04 7.89
C SER A 116 -0.85 0.93 8.15
N LYS A 117 -0.69 0.51 9.40
CA LYS A 117 0.23 -0.56 9.81
C LYS A 117 0.11 -1.85 9.00
N PRO A 118 -1.10 -2.32 8.61
CA PRO A 118 -1.24 -3.54 7.82
C PRO A 118 -0.45 -3.51 6.49
N TYR A 119 -0.34 -2.36 5.82
CA TYR A 119 0.42 -2.26 4.57
C TYR A 119 1.94 -2.33 4.80
N ILE A 120 2.43 -1.82 5.94
CA ILE A 120 3.84 -1.99 6.33
C ILE A 120 4.10 -3.46 6.66
N ASN A 121 3.22 -4.10 7.43
CA ASN A 121 3.30 -5.52 7.75
C ASN A 121 3.28 -6.41 6.50
N LEU A 122 2.39 -6.10 5.52
CA LEU A 122 2.36 -6.78 4.23
C LEU A 122 3.75 -6.75 3.56
N THR A 123 4.39 -5.59 3.53
CA THR A 123 5.74 -5.44 2.96
C THR A 123 6.76 -6.30 3.71
N LEU A 124 6.78 -6.23 5.04
CA LEU A 124 7.75 -6.99 5.85
C LEU A 124 7.54 -8.50 5.73
N GLN A 125 6.29 -8.97 5.70
CA GLN A 125 5.97 -10.39 5.56
C GLN A 125 6.31 -10.92 4.15
N LEU A 126 6.11 -10.10 3.11
CA LEU A 126 6.59 -10.46 1.77
C LEU A 126 8.11 -10.50 1.72
N MET A 127 8.81 -9.52 2.29
CA MET A 127 10.27 -9.53 2.38
C MET A 127 10.77 -10.81 3.09
N GLU A 128 10.09 -11.24 4.16
CA GLU A 128 10.43 -12.46 4.89
C GLU A 128 10.25 -13.72 4.03
N GLN A 129 9.19 -13.80 3.22
CA GLN A 129 9.01 -14.91 2.27
C GLN A 129 10.16 -15.00 1.26
N TYR A 130 10.74 -13.87 0.87
CA TYR A 130 11.91 -13.78 0.00
C TYR A 130 13.25 -13.85 0.76
N GLY A 131 13.22 -14.27 2.04
CA GLY A 131 14.41 -14.53 2.85
C GLY A 131 14.97 -13.34 3.63
N VAL A 132 14.38 -12.17 3.52
CA VAL A 132 14.84 -10.94 4.21
C VAL A 132 14.10 -10.75 5.51
N LYS A 133 14.84 -10.72 6.62
CA LYS A 133 14.30 -10.49 7.97
C LYS A 133 14.41 -9.02 8.38
N ALA A 134 13.38 -8.54 9.02
CA ALA A 134 13.33 -7.21 9.64
C ALA A 134 12.91 -7.33 11.11
N ASP A 135 13.50 -6.51 11.96
CA ASP A 135 13.13 -6.42 13.37
C ASP A 135 12.26 -5.17 13.58
N TRP A 136 10.99 -5.35 13.96
CA TRP A 136 10.11 -4.23 14.31
C TRP A 136 9.83 -4.22 15.81
N SER A 137 10.40 -3.25 16.52
CA SER A 137 10.20 -3.05 17.96
C SER A 137 9.73 -1.62 18.25
N GLY A 138 8.55 -1.51 18.84
CA GLY A 138 7.94 -0.21 19.16
C GLY A 138 7.74 0.64 17.92
N GLN A 139 8.50 1.71 17.81
CA GLN A 139 8.48 2.66 16.69
C GLN A 139 9.69 2.50 15.76
N THR A 140 10.52 1.50 15.95
CA THR A 140 11.74 1.30 15.17
C THR A 140 11.66 0.02 14.35
N ILE A 141 11.92 0.15 13.04
CA ILE A 141 12.07 -0.98 12.11
C ILE A 141 13.54 -1.04 11.69
N LYS A 142 14.19 -2.18 11.87
CA LYS A 142 15.58 -2.40 11.49
C LYS A 142 15.70 -3.51 10.46
N VAL A 143 16.33 -3.21 9.34
CA VAL A 143 16.64 -4.14 8.26
C VAL A 143 18.15 -4.14 8.06
N ARG A 144 18.79 -5.30 8.30
CA ARG A 144 20.23 -5.48 8.06
C ARG A 144 20.51 -5.75 6.58
N PRO A 145 21.74 -5.55 6.09
CA PRO A 145 22.13 -6.00 4.76
C PRO A 145 21.88 -7.50 4.58
N GLN A 146 21.16 -7.89 3.56
CA GLN A 146 20.77 -9.25 3.25
C GLN A 146 20.47 -9.37 1.76
N ASP A 147 20.47 -10.60 1.23
CA ASP A 147 20.08 -10.89 -0.14
C ASP A 147 18.64 -11.41 -0.20
N TYR A 148 17.92 -11.03 -1.25
CA TYR A 148 16.63 -11.62 -1.59
C TYR A 148 16.84 -12.96 -2.28
N HIS A 149 16.06 -13.97 -1.89
CA HIS A 149 16.07 -15.29 -2.52
C HIS A 149 14.83 -15.43 -3.41
N PRO A 150 15.00 -15.66 -4.72
CA PRO A 150 13.87 -15.84 -5.63
C PRO A 150 13.08 -17.11 -5.29
N ILE A 151 11.76 -16.96 -5.21
CA ILE A 151 10.81 -18.04 -4.98
C ILE A 151 9.69 -18.00 -6.02
N PRO A 152 9.05 -19.12 -6.37
CA PRO A 152 7.78 -19.08 -7.06
C PRO A 152 6.76 -18.33 -6.22
N PHE A 153 6.10 -17.32 -6.79
CA PHE A 153 5.13 -16.51 -6.08
C PHE A 153 3.90 -16.25 -6.94
N THR A 154 2.73 -16.49 -6.37
CA THR A 154 1.45 -16.14 -6.99
C THR A 154 0.92 -14.87 -6.36
N VAL A 155 0.74 -13.83 -7.16
CA VAL A 155 0.18 -12.56 -6.70
C VAL A 155 -1.31 -12.76 -6.38
N GLU A 156 -1.68 -12.48 -5.13
CA GLU A 156 -3.08 -12.51 -4.69
C GLU A 156 -3.87 -11.38 -5.37
N SER A 157 -5.16 -11.62 -5.61
CA SER A 157 -6.07 -10.58 -6.10
C SER A 157 -6.27 -9.48 -5.06
N ASP A 158 -6.64 -8.29 -5.52
CA ASP A 158 -6.73 -7.08 -4.72
C ASP A 158 -8.00 -7.06 -3.86
N TRP A 159 -7.86 -7.11 -2.54
CA TRP A 159 -8.95 -7.03 -1.59
C TRP A 159 -9.63 -5.65 -1.54
N SER A 160 -8.90 -4.57 -1.85
CA SER A 160 -9.53 -3.24 -1.98
C SER A 160 -10.49 -3.24 -3.17
N ALA A 161 -10.06 -3.78 -4.32
CA ALA A 161 -10.91 -3.93 -5.51
C ALA A 161 -12.08 -4.90 -5.25
N ALA A 162 -11.86 -5.98 -4.51
CA ALA A 162 -12.91 -6.91 -4.11
C ALA A 162 -14.05 -6.22 -3.34
N SER A 163 -13.75 -5.17 -2.57
CA SER A 163 -14.75 -4.44 -1.77
C SER A 163 -15.92 -3.90 -2.60
N TYR A 164 -15.70 -3.56 -3.87
CA TYR A 164 -16.78 -3.13 -4.77
C TYR A 164 -17.76 -4.27 -5.08
N TRP A 165 -17.25 -5.48 -5.28
CA TRP A 165 -18.09 -6.68 -5.48
C TRP A 165 -18.87 -7.03 -4.22
N TYR A 166 -18.24 -6.90 -3.05
CA TYR A 166 -18.93 -7.02 -1.77
C TYR A 166 -20.06 -6.00 -1.62
N SER A 167 -19.83 -4.74 -2.04
CA SER A 167 -20.86 -3.70 -2.03
C SER A 167 -22.05 -4.06 -2.92
N MET A 168 -21.79 -4.52 -4.15
CA MET A 168 -22.84 -4.99 -5.07
C MET A 168 -23.61 -6.17 -4.48
N MET A 169 -22.92 -7.11 -3.83
CA MET A 169 -23.54 -8.26 -3.18
C MET A 169 -24.40 -7.83 -1.98
N ALA A 170 -23.97 -6.85 -1.17
CA ALA A 170 -24.77 -6.32 -0.07
C ALA A 170 -26.10 -5.72 -0.53
N LEU A 171 -26.14 -5.18 -1.76
CA LEU A 171 -27.33 -4.59 -2.37
C LEU A 171 -28.23 -5.64 -3.06
N SER A 172 -27.68 -6.82 -3.38
CA SER A 172 -28.39 -7.93 -4.01
C SER A 172 -28.92 -8.92 -2.98
N LYS A 173 -30.13 -9.44 -3.19
CA LYS A 173 -30.72 -10.46 -2.28
C LYS A 173 -30.57 -11.90 -2.77
N ASN A 174 -30.39 -12.10 -4.06
CA ASN A 174 -30.46 -13.42 -4.71
C ASN A 174 -29.28 -13.72 -5.63
N ALA A 175 -28.14 -13.05 -5.43
CA ALA A 175 -26.95 -13.29 -6.23
C ALA A 175 -25.94 -14.17 -5.47
N GLU A 176 -25.10 -14.80 -6.24
CA GLU A 176 -23.88 -15.47 -5.79
C GLU A 176 -22.75 -15.03 -6.72
N ILE A 177 -21.60 -14.68 -6.17
CA ILE A 177 -20.44 -14.23 -6.92
C ILE A 177 -19.21 -15.01 -6.43
N GLU A 178 -18.45 -15.62 -7.35
CA GLU A 178 -17.13 -16.15 -7.07
C GLU A 178 -16.08 -15.12 -7.47
N LEU A 179 -15.20 -14.76 -6.53
CA LEU A 179 -14.04 -13.89 -6.75
C LEU A 179 -12.78 -14.72 -6.61
N LEU A 180 -12.01 -14.82 -7.69
CA LEU A 180 -10.83 -15.68 -7.75
C LEU A 180 -9.61 -14.98 -7.13
N GLY A 181 -8.69 -15.79 -6.60
CA GLY A 181 -7.38 -15.30 -6.11
C GLY A 181 -7.43 -14.55 -4.78
N LEU A 182 -8.52 -14.63 -4.03
CA LEU A 182 -8.66 -14.04 -2.69
C LEU A 182 -8.64 -15.15 -1.64
N PHE A 183 -7.71 -15.10 -0.69
CA PHE A 183 -7.49 -16.21 0.23
C PHE A 183 -7.71 -15.83 1.69
N LYS A 184 -8.05 -16.83 2.52
CA LYS A 184 -8.35 -16.66 3.94
C LYS A 184 -7.20 -16.06 4.75
N ASN A 185 -5.98 -16.44 4.41
CA ASN A 185 -4.76 -16.02 5.09
C ASN A 185 -4.04 -14.90 4.34
N SER A 186 -4.82 -13.97 3.76
CA SER A 186 -4.28 -12.82 3.05
C SER A 186 -3.41 -11.94 3.94
N LEU A 187 -2.31 -11.46 3.39
CA LEU A 187 -1.46 -10.44 4.00
C LEU A 187 -1.99 -9.01 3.78
N GLN A 188 -2.96 -8.84 2.89
CA GLN A 188 -3.57 -7.55 2.62
C GLN A 188 -4.47 -7.14 3.78
N GLY A 189 -4.24 -5.94 4.36
CA GLY A 189 -5.06 -5.41 5.46
C GLY A 189 -6.54 -5.32 5.10
N ASP A 190 -6.83 -5.00 3.83
CA ASP A 190 -8.18 -4.83 3.31
C ASP A 190 -9.00 -6.13 3.27
N ALA A 191 -8.39 -7.30 3.48
CA ALA A 191 -9.11 -8.56 3.72
C ALA A 191 -10.04 -8.48 4.96
N ALA A 192 -9.78 -7.55 5.88
CA ALA A 192 -10.70 -7.23 6.98
C ALA A 192 -12.10 -6.82 6.49
N GLY A 193 -12.20 -6.32 5.26
CA GLY A 193 -13.46 -5.97 4.60
C GLY A 193 -14.48 -7.11 4.61
N ALA A 194 -14.05 -8.37 4.46
CA ALA A 194 -14.94 -9.54 4.49
C ALA A 194 -15.75 -9.61 5.80
N LYS A 195 -15.08 -9.39 6.94
CA LYS A 195 -15.76 -9.38 8.26
C LYS A 195 -16.68 -8.19 8.44
N LEU A 196 -16.32 -7.04 7.89
CA LEU A 196 -17.15 -5.84 7.97
C LEU A 196 -18.40 -5.97 7.08
N PHE A 197 -18.26 -6.48 5.86
CA PHE A 197 -19.38 -6.73 4.97
C PHE A 197 -20.32 -7.84 5.47
N ALA A 198 -19.86 -8.76 6.32
CA ALA A 198 -20.73 -9.71 6.99
C ALA A 198 -21.80 -9.02 7.85
N GLN A 199 -21.50 -7.83 8.41
CA GLN A 199 -22.46 -7.00 9.15
C GLN A 199 -23.44 -6.26 8.22
N LEU A 200 -23.15 -6.19 6.91
CA LEU A 200 -23.98 -5.58 5.89
C LEU A 200 -24.74 -6.61 5.03
N GLY A 201 -24.71 -7.88 5.44
CA GLY A 201 -25.48 -8.94 4.81
C GLY A 201 -24.71 -9.79 3.81
N VAL A 202 -23.36 -9.71 3.75
CA VAL A 202 -22.56 -10.52 2.81
C VAL A 202 -21.80 -11.61 3.56
N GLY A 203 -22.16 -12.86 3.30
CA GLY A 203 -21.40 -14.03 3.73
C GLY A 203 -20.25 -14.32 2.79
N THR A 204 -19.11 -14.72 3.33
CA THR A 204 -17.90 -15.10 2.60
C THR A 204 -17.57 -16.56 2.89
N THR A 205 -17.51 -17.39 1.86
CA THR A 205 -17.02 -18.77 1.92
C THR A 205 -15.69 -18.85 1.19
N TYR A 206 -14.65 -19.27 1.90
CA TYR A 206 -13.31 -19.43 1.32
C TYR A 206 -13.20 -20.79 0.62
N THR A 207 -12.62 -20.79 -0.57
CA THR A 207 -12.32 -21.98 -1.40
C THR A 207 -10.84 -21.98 -1.76
N ASP A 208 -10.37 -23.07 -2.37
CA ASP A 208 -8.97 -23.15 -2.87
C ASP A 208 -8.69 -22.19 -4.03
N ARG A 209 -9.74 -21.67 -4.70
CA ARG A 209 -9.62 -20.75 -5.84
C ARG A 209 -9.83 -19.29 -5.45
N GLY A 210 -10.46 -19.02 -4.29
CA GLY A 210 -10.82 -17.68 -3.88
C GLY A 210 -11.96 -17.64 -2.87
N VAL A 211 -12.94 -16.75 -3.09
CA VAL A 211 -14.10 -16.60 -2.20
C VAL A 211 -15.41 -16.66 -2.97
N ILE A 212 -16.44 -17.26 -2.36
CA ILE A 212 -17.82 -17.21 -2.82
C ILE A 212 -18.60 -16.28 -1.89
N LEU A 213 -19.22 -15.27 -2.47
CA LEU A 213 -20.05 -14.29 -1.78
C LEU A 213 -21.53 -14.63 -1.95
N LYS A 214 -22.27 -14.65 -0.84
CA LYS A 214 -23.73 -14.82 -0.82
C LYS A 214 -24.37 -13.88 0.18
N TYR A 215 -25.62 -13.53 -0.02
CA TYR A 215 -26.39 -12.83 0.98
C TYR A 215 -26.60 -13.73 2.21
N ASN A 216 -26.25 -13.25 3.41
CA ASN A 216 -26.36 -14.03 4.65
C ASN A 216 -27.58 -13.66 5.52
N GLY A 217 -28.43 -12.72 5.05
CA GLY A 217 -29.63 -12.28 5.77
C GLY A 217 -29.39 -11.33 6.96
N ASN A 218 -28.17 -11.15 7.41
CA ASN A 218 -27.87 -10.38 8.61
C ASN A 218 -27.44 -8.96 8.27
N ARG A 219 -28.18 -7.95 8.77
CA ARG A 219 -27.79 -6.55 8.64
C ARG A 219 -27.80 -5.88 9.98
N THR A 220 -26.70 -5.18 10.29
CA THR A 220 -26.63 -4.33 11.49
C THR A 220 -27.58 -3.13 11.35
N LYS A 221 -28.08 -2.65 12.49
CA LYS A 221 -28.90 -1.42 12.53
C LYS A 221 -28.03 -0.15 12.46
N LYS A 222 -26.76 -0.24 12.72
CA LYS A 222 -25.79 0.86 12.70
C LYS A 222 -24.38 0.30 12.52
N LEU A 223 -23.53 0.97 11.72
CA LEU A 223 -22.13 0.60 11.56
C LEU A 223 -21.22 1.73 12.02
N ASN A 224 -20.38 1.44 13.04
CA ASN A 224 -19.32 2.34 13.48
C ASN A 224 -17.99 1.66 13.24
N TYR A 225 -17.04 2.35 12.59
CA TYR A 225 -15.73 1.79 12.31
C TYR A 225 -14.65 2.85 12.22
N ASN A 226 -13.42 2.46 12.59
CA ASN A 226 -12.23 3.29 12.46
C ASN A 226 -11.34 2.71 11.34
N PHE A 227 -11.30 3.41 10.20
CA PHE A 227 -10.56 3.01 9.00
C PHE A 227 -9.07 3.39 9.03
N VAL A 228 -8.50 3.68 10.18
CA VAL A 228 -7.07 4.07 10.28
C VAL A 228 -6.13 3.02 9.68
N ASN A 229 -6.50 1.74 9.75
CA ASN A 229 -5.73 0.62 9.21
C ASN A 229 -6.10 0.26 7.76
N GLU A 230 -7.37 0.40 7.37
CA GLU A 230 -7.91 0.05 6.05
C GLU A 230 -8.59 1.25 5.38
N PRO A 231 -7.89 2.39 5.20
CA PRO A 231 -8.51 3.62 4.72
C PRO A 231 -9.09 3.49 3.31
N ASP A 232 -8.56 2.59 2.50
CA ASP A 232 -9.00 2.39 1.12
C ASP A 232 -10.36 1.67 1.00
N LEU A 233 -10.87 1.09 2.08
CA LEU A 233 -12.22 0.52 2.15
C LEU A 233 -13.32 1.57 2.44
N ALA A 234 -12.97 2.70 3.05
CA ALA A 234 -13.94 3.64 3.60
C ALA A 234 -14.98 4.11 2.58
N GLN A 235 -14.57 4.45 1.35
CA GLN A 235 -15.45 4.94 0.31
C GLN A 235 -16.54 3.92 -0.07
N THR A 236 -16.15 2.63 -0.18
CA THR A 236 -17.07 1.55 -0.53
C THR A 236 -18.10 1.35 0.58
N PHE A 237 -17.67 1.42 1.84
CA PHE A 237 -18.58 1.31 2.99
C PHE A 237 -19.53 2.51 3.12
N VAL A 238 -19.08 3.74 2.82
CA VAL A 238 -19.95 4.92 2.80
C VAL A 238 -21.09 4.71 1.81
N VAL A 239 -20.77 4.38 0.55
CA VAL A 239 -21.77 4.17 -0.49
C VAL A 239 -22.72 3.03 -0.12
N THR A 240 -22.17 1.90 0.36
CA THR A 240 -22.97 0.72 0.74
C THR A 240 -23.94 1.06 1.87
N CYS A 241 -23.49 1.73 2.93
CA CYS A 241 -24.33 2.09 4.07
C CYS A 241 -25.44 3.07 3.66
N VAL A 242 -25.13 4.07 2.82
CA VAL A 242 -26.13 5.01 2.31
C VAL A 242 -27.22 4.29 1.53
N LEU A 243 -26.85 3.41 0.59
CA LEU A 243 -27.81 2.68 -0.25
C LEU A 243 -28.62 1.63 0.54
N LEU A 244 -28.09 1.13 1.65
CA LEU A 244 -28.81 0.23 2.56
C LEU A 244 -29.64 0.96 3.63
N ASN A 245 -29.61 2.29 3.69
CA ASN A 245 -30.20 3.11 4.76
C ASN A 245 -29.71 2.71 6.16
N ILE A 246 -28.43 2.36 6.30
CA ILE A 246 -27.81 2.01 7.57
C ILE A 246 -27.05 3.23 8.10
N PRO A 247 -27.43 3.78 9.25
CA PRO A 247 -26.67 4.86 9.90
C PRO A 247 -25.25 4.41 10.20
N PHE A 248 -24.28 5.29 9.97
CA PHE A 248 -22.88 4.96 10.21
C PHE A 248 -22.08 6.13 10.80
N ARG A 249 -20.97 5.81 11.48
CA ARG A 249 -19.95 6.76 11.91
C ARG A 249 -18.58 6.18 11.60
N PHE A 250 -17.86 6.80 10.66
CA PHE A 250 -16.52 6.39 10.27
C PHE A 250 -15.48 7.42 10.72
N THR A 251 -14.35 6.93 11.19
CA THR A 251 -13.19 7.71 11.65
C THR A 251 -11.90 7.16 11.02
N GLY A 252 -10.75 7.79 11.27
CA GLY A 252 -9.47 7.31 10.74
C GLY A 252 -9.27 7.64 9.25
N LEU A 253 -9.88 8.73 8.75
CA LEU A 253 -9.97 9.07 7.33
C LEU A 253 -8.94 10.13 6.88
N GLN A 254 -7.95 10.46 7.73
CA GLN A 254 -7.05 11.60 7.51
C GLN A 254 -6.24 11.50 6.22
N SER A 255 -5.90 10.29 5.79
CA SER A 255 -5.08 10.05 4.59
C SER A 255 -5.85 10.14 3.27
N LEU A 256 -7.19 10.23 3.28
CA LEU A 256 -7.99 10.12 2.05
C LEU A 256 -7.85 11.30 1.10
N LYS A 257 -7.64 12.51 1.62
CA LYS A 257 -7.54 13.75 0.83
C LYS A 257 -6.36 13.78 -0.14
N ILE A 258 -5.30 13.01 0.12
CA ILE A 258 -4.06 13.00 -0.66
C ILE A 258 -3.91 11.77 -1.55
N LYS A 259 -4.97 10.99 -1.72
CA LYS A 259 -5.01 9.82 -2.60
C LYS A 259 -5.17 10.22 -4.09
N GLU A 260 -5.50 9.25 -4.95
CA GLU A 260 -5.73 9.45 -6.40
C GLU A 260 -6.81 10.49 -6.68
N THR A 261 -7.79 10.59 -5.79
CA THR A 261 -8.82 11.64 -5.74
C THR A 261 -8.81 12.28 -4.35
N ASP A 262 -9.42 13.43 -4.18
CA ASP A 262 -9.77 13.99 -2.87
C ASP A 262 -11.06 13.29 -2.42
N ARG A 263 -10.91 12.38 -1.44
CA ARG A 263 -11.98 11.50 -0.97
C ARG A 263 -12.60 12.00 0.32
#